data_31a9e9d98bd8747df194fbdc501c481f
#
_entry.id   31a9e9d98bd8747df194fbdc501c481f
#
_cell.length_a   1.000
_cell.length_b   1.000
_cell.length_c   1.000
_cell.angle_alpha   90.00
_cell.angle_beta   90.00
_cell.angle_gamma   90.00
#
_symmetry.space_group_name_H-M   'P 1'
#
loop_
_entity.id
_entity.type
_entity.pdbx_description
1 polymer ?
#
loop_
_entity_poly.entity_id
_entity_poly.type
_entity_poly.pdbx_seq_one_letter_code
_entity_poly.pdbx_strand_id
1 'polypeptide(L)'
;YVAIVACDMVFASAPLVVAEAIEMADKEADVVVPVNNHGFEPFHAMYRRSSCLEVVQAALERGDSKVQCIYGAPELKIVEFPQRRVLEVEPMGGCFINANTPEELAHLEANFGNYEGA
;
A
#
# COMPACT_ATOMS: atom_id res chain seq x y z
N TYR A 1 3.84 -13.67 -1.74
CA TYR A 1 3.46 -12.29 -1.38
C TYR A 1 2.81 -11.62 -2.58
N VAL A 2 1.85 -10.75 -2.30
CA VAL A 2 1.17 -9.98 -3.34
C VAL A 2 1.22 -8.50 -2.98
N ALA A 3 1.78 -7.69 -3.87
CA ALA A 3 1.73 -6.24 -3.75
C ALA A 3 0.46 -5.75 -4.43
N ILE A 4 -0.33 -4.95 -3.74
CA ILE A 4 -1.52 -4.32 -4.30
C ILE A 4 -1.25 -2.82 -4.38
N VAL A 5 -1.30 -2.28 -5.60
CA VAL A 5 -1.08 -0.86 -5.87
C VAL A 5 -2.24 -0.34 -6.72
N ALA A 6 -2.86 0.75 -6.28
CA ALA A 6 -3.96 1.35 -7.03
C ALA A 6 -3.45 1.94 -8.35
N CYS A 7 -4.22 1.78 -9.41
CA CYS A 7 -3.81 2.21 -10.75
C CYS A 7 -3.76 3.74 -10.92
N ASP A 8 -4.37 4.51 -10.02
CA ASP A 8 -4.35 5.96 -10.02
C ASP A 8 -3.20 6.57 -9.19
N MET A 9 -2.36 5.72 -8.58
CA MET A 9 -1.14 6.15 -7.88
C MET A 9 -0.01 6.26 -8.90
N VAL A 10 0.11 7.42 -9.54
CA VAL A 10 1.00 7.62 -10.69
C VAL A 10 2.48 7.56 -10.36
N PHE A 11 2.84 7.75 -9.08
CA PHE A 11 4.24 7.65 -8.61
C PHE A 11 4.41 6.47 -7.66
N ALA A 12 3.67 5.38 -7.87
CA ALA A 12 3.83 4.16 -7.09
C ALA A 12 5.31 3.73 -7.07
N SER A 13 5.76 3.27 -5.90
CA SER A 13 7.19 3.10 -5.63
C SER A 13 7.59 1.63 -5.61
N ALA A 14 8.43 1.20 -6.55
CA ALA A 14 9.05 -0.11 -6.52
C ALA A 14 9.98 -0.31 -5.31
N PRO A 15 10.83 0.67 -4.95
CA PRO A 15 11.62 0.56 -3.71
C PRO A 15 10.78 0.35 -2.46
N LEU A 16 9.62 1.00 -2.36
CA LEU A 16 8.71 0.79 -1.22
C LEU A 16 8.14 -0.63 -1.21
N VAL A 17 7.75 -1.16 -2.37
CA VAL A 17 7.27 -2.55 -2.49
C VAL A 17 8.34 -3.52 -1.99
N VAL A 18 9.59 -3.32 -2.40
CA VAL A 18 10.71 -4.17 -1.95
C VAL A 18 10.90 -4.05 -0.44
N ALA A 19 10.86 -2.84 0.11
CA ALA A 19 11.00 -2.63 1.56
C ALA A 19 9.87 -3.31 2.34
N GLU A 20 8.65 -3.24 1.84
CA GLU A 20 7.50 -3.92 2.44
C GLU A 20 7.66 -5.44 2.43
N ALA A 21 8.18 -6.00 1.33
CA ALA A 21 8.43 -7.44 1.21
C ALA A 21 9.48 -7.92 2.21
N ILE A 22 10.55 -7.14 2.39
CA ILE A 22 11.61 -7.43 3.37
C ILE A 22 11.03 -7.42 4.79
N GLU A 23 10.22 -6.40 5.10
CA GLU A 23 9.58 -6.29 6.41
C GLU A 23 8.64 -7.47 6.68
N MET A 24 7.88 -7.89 5.67
CA MET A 24 6.97 -9.02 5.77
C MET A 24 7.71 -10.32 6.10
N ALA A 25 8.80 -10.58 5.41
CA ALA A 25 9.61 -11.76 5.66
C ALA A 25 10.27 -11.73 7.03
N ASP A 26 10.81 -10.57 7.41
CA ASP A 26 11.52 -10.38 8.67
C ASP A 26 10.61 -10.54 9.89
N LYS A 27 9.38 -10.04 9.82
CA LYS A 27 8.40 -10.07 10.92
C LYS A 27 7.37 -11.19 10.79
N GLU A 28 7.46 -11.99 9.75
CA GLU A 28 6.47 -13.05 9.48
C GLU A 28 5.03 -12.51 9.49
N ALA A 29 4.84 -11.33 8.87
CA ALA A 29 3.56 -10.66 8.84
C ALA A 29 2.63 -11.24 7.78
N ASP A 30 1.32 -11.06 7.96
CA ASP A 30 0.31 -11.37 6.94
C ASP A 30 0.04 -10.15 6.06
N VAL A 31 0.21 -8.94 6.61
CA VAL A 31 0.04 -7.68 5.89
C VAL A 31 1.12 -6.70 6.35
N VAL A 32 1.75 -6.01 5.42
CA VAL A 32 2.57 -4.82 5.70
C VAL A 32 1.92 -3.64 4.99
N VAL A 33 1.47 -2.66 5.75
CA VAL A 33 0.73 -1.51 5.24
C VAL A 33 1.42 -0.21 5.63
N PRO A 34 1.69 0.68 4.65
CA PRO A 34 2.25 1.99 4.96
C PRO A 34 1.25 2.88 5.69
N VAL A 35 1.75 3.74 6.55
CA VAL A 35 0.97 4.71 7.29
C VAL A 35 1.46 6.11 6.95
N ASN A 36 0.54 7.01 6.68
CA ASN A 36 0.83 8.43 6.46
C ASN A 36 -0.07 9.30 7.35
N ASN A 37 -0.08 10.61 7.11
CA ASN A 37 -0.89 11.57 7.89
C ASN A 37 -2.39 11.30 7.80
N HIS A 38 -2.83 10.57 6.78
CA HIS A 38 -4.24 10.26 6.54
C HIS A 38 -4.64 8.86 7.02
N GLY A 39 -3.71 8.10 7.58
CA GLY A 39 -3.93 6.74 8.06
C GLY A 39 -3.26 5.68 7.18
N PHE A 40 -3.87 4.51 7.09
CA PHE A 40 -3.34 3.40 6.31
C PHE A 40 -3.48 3.64 4.82
N GLU A 41 -2.49 3.15 4.04
CA GLU A 41 -2.53 3.14 2.58
C GLU A 41 -2.65 1.71 2.07
N PRO A 42 -3.84 1.09 2.11
CA PRO A 42 -4.03 -0.32 1.78
C PRO A 42 -3.79 -0.65 0.31
N PHE A 43 -3.80 0.35 -0.57
CA PHE A 43 -3.58 0.19 -2.00
C PHE A 43 -2.15 0.53 -2.44
N HIS A 44 -1.21 0.48 -1.50
CA HIS A 44 0.21 0.43 -1.76
C HIS A 44 0.85 -0.45 -0.69
N ALA A 45 0.31 -1.64 -0.50
CA ALA A 45 0.64 -2.52 0.60
C ALA A 45 1.02 -3.92 0.13
N MET A 46 1.64 -4.68 1.00
CA MET A 46 2.03 -6.07 0.75
C MET A 46 1.14 -7.02 1.54
N TYR A 47 0.66 -8.07 0.89
CA TYR A 47 -0.25 -9.05 1.47
C TYR A 47 0.30 -10.46 1.31
N ARG A 48 0.15 -11.30 2.35
CA ARG A 48 0.42 -12.73 2.24
C ARG A 48 -0.82 -13.39 1.64
N ARG A 49 -0.67 -13.91 0.42
CA ARG A 49 -1.81 -14.44 -0.34
C ARG A 49 -2.59 -15.52 0.41
N SER A 50 -1.89 -16.50 1.00
CA SER A 50 -2.56 -17.66 1.61
C SER A 50 -3.48 -17.28 2.77
N SER A 51 -3.01 -16.43 3.68
CA SER A 51 -3.81 -16.03 4.85
C SER A 51 -4.87 -14.98 4.53
N CYS A 52 -4.53 -14.01 3.68
CA CYS A 52 -5.48 -12.96 3.30
C CYS A 52 -6.60 -13.48 2.40
N LEU A 53 -6.31 -14.43 1.52
CA LEU A 53 -7.33 -14.99 0.63
C LEU A 53 -8.48 -15.65 1.40
N GLU A 54 -8.18 -16.37 2.47
CA GLU A 54 -9.20 -16.98 3.31
C GLU A 54 -10.13 -15.95 3.94
N VAL A 55 -9.55 -14.84 4.43
CA VAL A 55 -10.32 -13.74 5.01
C VAL A 55 -11.21 -13.07 3.96
N VAL A 56 -10.67 -12.82 2.78
CA VAL A 56 -11.42 -12.20 1.68
C VAL A 56 -12.56 -13.09 1.21
N GLN A 57 -12.32 -14.39 1.07
CA GLN A 57 -13.36 -15.33 0.66
C GLN A 57 -14.50 -15.38 1.68
N ALA A 58 -14.18 -15.43 2.97
CA ALA A 58 -15.19 -15.42 4.02
C ALA A 58 -15.99 -14.10 4.02
N ALA A 59 -15.33 -12.98 3.78
CA ALA A 59 -15.99 -11.68 3.71
C ALA A 59 -16.93 -11.60 2.51
N LEU A 60 -16.52 -12.08 1.35
CA LEU A 60 -17.36 -12.11 0.14
C LEU A 60 -18.61 -12.97 0.33
N GLU A 61 -18.48 -14.08 1.03
CA GLU A 61 -19.64 -14.94 1.36
C GLU A 61 -20.66 -14.22 2.25
N ARG A 62 -20.20 -13.26 3.07
CA ARG A 62 -21.07 -12.39 3.87
C ARG A 62 -21.58 -11.18 3.11
N GLY A 63 -21.21 -11.01 1.85
CA GLY A 63 -21.57 -9.85 1.06
C GLY A 63 -20.70 -8.62 1.34
N ASP A 64 -19.57 -8.77 2.01
CA ASP A 64 -18.64 -7.70 2.31
C ASP A 64 -17.52 -7.69 1.25
N SER A 65 -17.41 -6.60 0.50
CA SER A 65 -16.39 -6.44 -0.54
C SER A 65 -15.37 -5.34 -0.21
N LYS A 66 -15.37 -4.84 1.02
CA LYS A 66 -14.49 -3.74 1.43
C LYS A 66 -13.13 -4.27 1.88
N VAL A 67 -12.07 -3.53 1.57
CA VAL A 67 -10.70 -3.88 1.99
C VAL A 67 -10.57 -3.89 3.52
N GLN A 68 -11.43 -3.17 4.24
CA GLN A 68 -11.46 -3.17 5.69
C GLN A 68 -11.68 -4.55 6.30
N CYS A 69 -12.22 -5.52 5.55
CA CYS A 69 -12.39 -6.89 6.05
C CYS A 69 -11.04 -7.52 6.43
N ILE A 70 -9.97 -7.16 5.73
CA ILE A 70 -8.61 -7.60 6.04
C ILE A 70 -8.14 -6.96 7.34
N TYR A 71 -8.34 -5.64 7.48
CA TYR A 71 -7.81 -4.87 8.61
C TYR A 71 -8.60 -5.08 9.89
N GLY A 72 -9.82 -5.61 9.80
CA GLY A 72 -10.61 -6.01 10.95
C GLY A 72 -10.47 -7.46 11.36
N ALA A 73 -9.67 -8.26 10.66
CA ALA A 73 -9.54 -9.70 10.93
C ALA A 73 -8.51 -9.96 12.03
N PRO A 74 -8.92 -10.46 13.20
CA PRO A 74 -8.00 -10.68 14.32
C PRO A 74 -6.98 -11.79 14.08
N GLU A 75 -7.24 -12.71 13.15
CA GLU A 75 -6.33 -13.79 12.80
C GLU A 75 -5.14 -13.35 11.94
N LEU A 76 -5.15 -12.12 11.39
CA LEU A 76 -4.07 -11.62 10.57
C LEU A 76 -3.09 -10.77 11.37
N LYS A 77 -1.81 -11.01 11.18
CA LYS A 77 -0.76 -10.16 11.73
C LYS A 77 -0.50 -9.00 10.79
N ILE A 78 -0.96 -7.82 11.17
CA ILE A 78 -0.82 -6.59 10.38
C ILE A 78 0.31 -5.77 10.97
N VAL A 79 1.33 -5.49 10.16
CA VAL A 79 2.49 -4.69 10.54
C VAL A 79 2.41 -3.34 9.83
N GLU A 80 2.46 -2.27 10.61
CA GLU A 80 2.49 -0.91 10.08
C GLU A 80 3.90 -0.57 9.62
N PHE A 81 4.00 -0.01 8.41
CA PHE A 81 5.24 0.54 7.88
C PHE A 81 5.16 2.06 8.10
N PRO A 82 5.84 2.60 9.14
CA PRO A 82 5.60 3.98 9.56
C PRO A 82 6.08 5.00 8.55
N GLN A 83 5.47 6.18 8.58
CA GLN A 83 5.75 7.25 7.63
C GLN A 83 7.23 7.61 7.56
N ARG A 84 7.94 7.64 8.69
CA ARG A 84 9.38 7.93 8.70
C ARG A 84 10.17 6.96 7.83
N ARG A 85 9.79 5.67 7.80
CA ARG A 85 10.44 4.65 6.98
C ARG A 85 10.06 4.78 5.52
N VAL A 86 8.81 5.18 5.24
CA VAL A 86 8.38 5.50 3.86
C VAL A 86 9.27 6.62 3.31
N LEU A 87 9.50 7.67 4.09
CA LEU A 87 10.32 8.81 3.67
C LEU A 87 11.80 8.46 3.54
N GLU A 88 12.30 7.46 4.25
CA GLU A 88 13.66 6.95 4.05
C GLU A 88 13.83 6.29 2.67
N VAL A 89 12.78 5.62 2.19
CA VAL A 89 12.77 4.94 0.89
C VAL A 89 12.37 5.90 -0.23
N GLU A 90 11.41 6.77 0.03
CA GLU A 90 10.85 7.75 -0.91
C GLU A 90 10.84 9.13 -0.28
N PRO A 91 11.98 9.86 -0.29
CA PRO A 91 12.10 11.15 0.39
C PRO A 91 11.10 12.21 -0.07
N MET A 92 10.66 12.16 -1.32
CA MET A 92 9.67 13.10 -1.84
C MET A 92 8.25 12.85 -1.32
N GLY A 93 7.97 11.64 -0.86
CA GLY A 93 6.68 11.29 -0.28
C GLY A 93 5.50 11.29 -1.24
N GLY A 94 5.77 11.26 -2.56
CA GLY A 94 4.72 11.37 -3.57
C GLY A 94 4.07 10.04 -3.99
N CYS A 95 4.52 8.91 -3.47
CA CYS A 95 4.08 7.59 -3.96
C CYS A 95 2.61 7.27 -3.68
N PHE A 96 1.95 8.00 -2.76
CA PHE A 96 0.53 7.77 -2.45
C PHE A 96 -0.40 8.78 -3.14
N ILE A 97 0.13 9.67 -3.95
CA ILE A 97 -0.67 10.69 -4.62
C ILE A 97 -1.44 10.05 -5.78
N ASN A 98 -2.75 10.29 -5.82
CA ASN A 98 -3.63 9.79 -6.88
C ASN A 98 -3.88 10.88 -7.93
N ALA A 99 -4.02 10.46 -9.19
CA ALA A 99 -4.50 11.34 -10.25
C ALA A 99 -5.71 10.69 -10.91
N ASN A 100 -6.86 11.38 -10.84
CA ASN A 100 -8.13 10.89 -11.36
C ASN A 100 -8.59 11.63 -12.62
N THR A 101 -7.92 12.74 -12.97
CA THR A 101 -8.20 13.55 -14.16
C THR A 101 -6.91 13.88 -14.91
N PRO A 102 -7.00 14.19 -16.24
CA PRO A 102 -5.83 14.66 -16.98
C PRO A 102 -5.20 15.93 -16.40
N GLU A 103 -6.02 16.82 -15.82
CA GLU A 103 -5.54 18.05 -15.18
C GLU A 103 -4.73 17.74 -13.92
N GLU A 104 -5.21 16.82 -13.09
CA GLU A 104 -4.47 16.37 -11.91
C GLU A 104 -3.15 15.74 -12.29
N LEU A 105 -3.14 14.89 -13.33
CA LEU A 105 -1.92 14.26 -13.84
C LEU A 105 -0.93 15.32 -14.32
N ALA A 106 -1.39 16.29 -15.10
CA ALA A 106 -0.53 17.38 -15.59
C ALA A 106 0.07 18.19 -14.44
N HIS A 107 -0.73 18.46 -13.40
CA HIS A 107 -0.26 19.18 -12.20
C HIS A 107 0.84 18.37 -11.48
N LEU A 108 0.65 17.07 -11.34
CA LEU A 108 1.63 16.20 -10.70
C LEU A 108 2.92 16.09 -11.51
N GLU A 109 2.83 16.02 -12.83
CA GLU A 109 3.99 16.00 -13.70
C GLU A 109 4.79 17.30 -13.57
N ALA A 110 4.11 18.46 -13.46
CA ALA A 110 4.76 19.75 -13.29
C ALA A 110 5.51 19.86 -11.96
N ASN A 111 4.95 19.27 -10.89
CA ASN A 111 5.52 19.37 -9.53
C ASN A 111 6.48 18.22 -9.20
N PHE A 112 6.32 17.05 -9.81
CA PHE A 112 7.07 15.84 -9.49
C PHE A 112 7.69 15.19 -10.73
N GLY A 113 7.75 15.88 -11.86
CA GLY A 113 8.22 15.32 -13.13
C GLY A 113 9.66 14.81 -13.12
N ASN A 114 10.48 15.28 -12.19
CA ASN A 114 11.87 14.82 -12.01
C ASN A 114 12.01 13.84 -10.82
N TYR A 115 10.90 13.35 -10.29
CA TYR A 115 10.91 12.43 -9.17
C TYR A 115 11.35 11.04 -9.63
N GLU A 116 12.42 10.51 -9.03
CA GLU A 116 13.04 9.24 -9.41
C GLU A 116 12.82 8.14 -8.40
N GLY A 117 11.91 8.29 -7.47
CA GLY A 117 11.67 7.31 -6.42
C GLY A 117 10.85 6.10 -6.83
N ALA A 118 10.42 6.06 -8.07
CA ALA A 118 9.58 4.96 -8.56
C ALA A 118 10.41 3.77 -9.03
#